data_5a4ec3cc321dc83889f47cce5df72f0b
#
_entry.id   5a4ec3cc321dc83889f47cce5df72f0b
#
_cell.length_a   1.000
_cell.length_b   1.000
_cell.length_c   1.000
_cell.angle_alpha   90.00
_cell.angle_beta   90.00
_cell.angle_gamma   90.00
#
_symmetry.space_group_name_H-M   'P 1'
#
loop_
_entity.id
_entity.type
_entity.pdbx_description
1 polymer ?
#
loop_
_entity_poly.entity_id
_entity_poly.type
_entity_poly.pdbx_seq_one_letter_code
_entity_poly.pdbx_strand_id
1 'polypeptide(L)'
;MTPILASHKVHDPQTRQTIVRLLSSMGSAKEISQYLKRFSQLDAARFAVVKVGGTVLRDELDALVSSLAFLQDVGLTPIVIHGAGPQLDEELSAAGIGKRAIDGLRVTSPEALAIVRRVFHAQNLRLVEALQASDARATSIVSGVFEADYLDRERYGLVGAVKRVDLAPIQASLQAGSIPVIASLGETVGGQILNVNADFAANELVQVLQPYKIVFLTGTGGLLDDAGKVIDSINLSTEYEHLVAQPWINGGMKLKLEQIKDLLDGLPRASSVSITRPAELAKELFTHKGSGTLVRRGERVIETASWDELELTRLRALVESAFGRQLAPDYFQTTTLHRAYVSEHYRAAVILTAEDPGIYLDKFAVLDEAQGEGLGRAVWQVMREGNPSLFWRSRHGNPVNPFYHAESDGSIRQEKWRVFWYGMDGFGGIERCVAHCARRPATLKDLP
;
A
#
# COMPACT_ATOMS: atom_id res chain seq x y z
N MET A 1 24.99 20.49 -30.12
CA MET A 1 23.57 20.56 -29.79
C MET A 1 23.47 20.46 -28.26
N THR A 2 23.24 21.57 -27.62
CA THR A 2 23.10 21.68 -26.15
C THR A 2 21.76 21.07 -25.74
N PRO A 3 21.68 20.17 -24.76
CA PRO A 3 20.40 19.67 -24.30
C PRO A 3 19.63 20.82 -23.64
N ILE A 4 18.48 21.14 -24.18
CA ILE A 4 17.49 21.99 -23.52
C ILE A 4 16.98 21.22 -22.31
N LEU A 5 17.61 21.45 -21.17
CA LEU A 5 17.05 21.08 -19.86
C LEU A 5 15.80 21.93 -19.68
N ALA A 6 14.63 21.32 -19.95
CA ALA A 6 13.36 21.89 -19.55
C ALA A 6 13.44 22.13 -18.04
N SER A 7 13.46 23.40 -17.65
CA SER A 7 13.32 23.80 -16.25
C SER A 7 11.96 23.33 -15.77
N HIS A 8 11.93 22.15 -15.11
CA HIS A 8 10.80 21.82 -14.26
C HIS A 8 10.67 23.00 -13.29
N LYS A 9 9.50 23.62 -13.21
CA LYS A 9 9.15 24.47 -12.08
C LYS A 9 9.31 23.58 -10.84
N VAL A 10 10.50 23.58 -10.26
CA VAL A 10 10.69 23.12 -8.90
C VAL A 10 9.80 24.05 -8.10
N HIS A 11 8.69 23.53 -7.60
CA HIS A 11 7.85 24.28 -6.69
C HIS A 11 8.75 24.89 -5.63
N ASP A 12 8.49 26.18 -5.33
CA ASP A 12 9.26 26.96 -4.36
C ASP A 12 9.56 26.08 -3.12
N PRO A 13 10.83 25.97 -2.71
CA PRO A 13 11.21 25.17 -1.53
C PRO A 13 10.39 25.51 -0.28
N GLN A 14 9.89 26.76 -0.18
CA GLN A 14 9.02 27.18 0.91
C GLN A 14 7.62 26.55 0.82
N THR A 15 7.05 26.45 -0.37
CA THR A 15 5.76 25.77 -0.61
C THR A 15 5.87 24.30 -0.22
N ARG A 16 6.92 23.61 -0.68
CA ARG A 16 7.18 22.22 -0.31
C ARG A 16 7.34 22.04 1.19
N GLN A 17 8.09 22.93 1.87
CA GLN A 17 8.23 22.87 3.34
C GLN A 17 6.91 23.11 4.06
N THR A 18 6.08 24.02 3.57
CA THR A 18 4.76 24.30 4.14
C THR A 18 3.85 23.07 4.00
N ILE A 19 3.85 22.42 2.83
CA ILE A 19 3.09 21.20 2.60
C ILE A 19 3.59 20.06 3.51
N VAL A 20 4.90 19.87 3.66
CA VAL A 20 5.47 18.87 4.58
C VAL A 20 5.05 19.15 6.02
N ARG A 21 4.98 20.41 6.45
CA ARG A 21 4.47 20.79 7.78
C ARG A 21 2.97 20.47 7.93
N LEU A 22 2.16 20.73 6.92
CA LEU A 22 0.73 20.40 6.94
C LEU A 22 0.52 18.88 6.98
N LEU A 23 1.24 18.13 6.18
CA LEU A 23 1.23 16.67 6.24
C LEU A 23 1.64 16.14 7.64
N SER A 24 2.57 16.84 8.31
CA SER A 24 3.00 16.48 9.66
C SER A 24 1.90 16.63 10.73
N SER A 25 0.80 17.28 10.43
CA SER A 25 -0.41 17.27 11.27
C SER A 25 -1.25 16.00 11.08
N MET A 26 -1.04 15.26 9.98
CA MET A 26 -1.78 14.02 9.64
C MET A 26 -1.02 12.76 10.09
N GLY A 27 0.30 12.85 10.24
CA GLY A 27 1.20 11.78 10.69
C GLY A 27 2.47 12.37 11.30
N SER A 28 3.42 11.54 11.75
CA SER A 28 4.68 12.07 12.28
C SER A 28 5.52 12.72 11.15
N ALA A 29 6.15 13.85 11.44
CA ALA A 29 7.02 14.54 10.47
C ALA A 29 8.15 13.64 9.92
N LYS A 30 8.64 12.72 10.76
CA LYS A 30 9.65 11.72 10.38
C LYS A 30 9.10 10.73 9.37
N GLU A 31 7.90 10.22 9.58
CA GLU A 31 7.21 9.28 8.72
C GLU A 31 6.99 9.88 7.32
N ILE A 32 6.42 11.07 7.26
CA ILE A 32 6.18 11.78 6.01
C ILE A 32 7.48 12.07 5.25
N SER A 33 8.53 12.50 5.97
CA SER A 33 9.85 12.72 5.37
C SER A 33 10.46 11.44 4.81
N GLN A 34 10.27 10.30 5.46
CA GLN A 34 10.71 8.99 4.97
C GLN A 34 9.99 8.60 3.68
N TYR A 35 8.65 8.77 3.62
CA TYR A 35 7.88 8.49 2.41
C TYR A 35 8.28 9.40 1.25
N LEU A 36 8.39 10.71 1.49
CA LEU A 36 8.81 11.65 0.45
C LEU A 36 10.23 11.32 -0.08
N LYS A 37 11.17 10.97 0.82
CA LYS A 37 12.51 10.52 0.43
C LYS A 37 12.45 9.24 -0.40
N ARG A 38 11.65 8.26 0.04
CA ARG A 38 11.48 6.99 -0.68
C ARG A 38 10.87 7.21 -2.06
N PHE A 39 9.80 7.99 -2.15
CA PHE A 39 9.14 8.27 -3.43
C PHE A 39 10.01 9.09 -4.39
N SER A 40 10.81 10.04 -3.89
CA SER A 40 11.73 10.82 -4.72
C SER A 40 12.92 10.02 -5.29
N GLN A 41 13.18 8.82 -4.75
CA GLN A 41 14.21 7.90 -5.25
C GLN A 41 13.68 6.89 -6.28
N LEU A 42 12.35 6.78 -6.41
CA LEU A 42 11.73 5.91 -7.39
C LEU A 42 11.76 6.57 -8.77
N ASP A 43 11.81 5.74 -9.82
CA ASP A 43 11.45 6.18 -11.16
C ASP A 43 10.01 6.76 -11.12
N ALA A 44 9.82 7.96 -11.69
CA ALA A 44 8.52 8.63 -11.69
C ALA A 44 7.38 7.73 -12.24
N ALA A 45 7.69 6.92 -13.27
CA ALA A 45 6.76 5.96 -13.82
C ALA A 45 6.35 4.85 -12.85
N ARG A 46 7.14 4.59 -11.81
CA ARG A 46 6.91 3.52 -10.82
C ARG A 46 6.34 3.99 -9.50
N PHE A 47 6.01 5.27 -9.36
CA PHE A 47 5.49 5.79 -8.10
C PHE A 47 4.12 5.18 -7.77
N ALA A 48 3.10 5.49 -8.55
CA ALA A 48 1.74 5.02 -8.29
C ALA A 48 0.87 4.93 -9.54
N VAL A 49 0.03 3.90 -9.60
CA VAL A 49 -1.11 3.81 -10.50
C VAL A 49 -2.39 4.01 -9.70
N VAL A 50 -3.19 4.98 -10.08
CA VAL A 50 -4.48 5.31 -9.45
C VAL A 50 -5.61 4.95 -10.39
N LYS A 51 -6.36 3.90 -10.04
CA LYS A 51 -7.57 3.50 -10.78
C LYS A 51 -8.79 4.23 -10.21
N VAL A 52 -9.51 4.91 -11.08
CA VAL A 52 -10.68 5.72 -10.74
C VAL A 52 -11.95 5.08 -11.31
N GLY A 53 -12.90 4.75 -10.44
CA GLY A 53 -14.21 4.26 -10.85
C GLY A 53 -15.08 5.38 -11.45
N GLY A 54 -16.00 5.04 -12.37
CA GLY A 54 -16.93 6.02 -12.95
C GLY A 54 -17.80 6.71 -11.91
N THR A 55 -18.15 6.04 -10.82
CA THR A 55 -18.90 6.65 -9.70
C THR A 55 -18.10 7.78 -9.04
N VAL A 56 -16.79 7.58 -8.83
CA VAL A 56 -15.91 8.63 -8.28
C VAL A 56 -15.84 9.84 -9.22
N LEU A 57 -15.73 9.61 -10.54
CA LEU A 57 -15.74 10.70 -11.52
C LEU A 57 -17.05 11.48 -11.52
N ARG A 58 -18.18 10.80 -11.24
CA ARG A 58 -19.50 11.44 -11.20
C ARG A 58 -19.69 12.25 -9.90
N ASP A 59 -19.40 11.63 -8.76
CA ASP A 59 -19.88 12.07 -7.45
C ASP A 59 -18.79 12.74 -6.60
N GLU A 60 -17.49 12.48 -6.87
CA GLU A 60 -16.37 12.92 -6.03
C GLU A 60 -15.25 13.59 -6.86
N LEU A 61 -15.59 14.23 -7.98
CA LEU A 61 -14.59 14.79 -8.90
C LEU A 61 -13.71 15.85 -8.22
N ASP A 62 -14.29 16.76 -7.45
CA ASP A 62 -13.56 17.86 -6.80
C ASP A 62 -12.55 17.33 -5.78
N ALA A 63 -12.93 16.30 -5.01
CA ALA A 63 -12.02 15.64 -4.06
C ALA A 63 -10.89 14.90 -4.78
N LEU A 64 -11.19 14.25 -5.91
CA LEU A 64 -10.20 13.59 -6.76
C LEU A 64 -9.19 14.59 -7.31
N VAL A 65 -9.67 15.67 -7.90
CA VAL A 65 -8.84 16.74 -8.48
C VAL A 65 -7.94 17.37 -7.42
N SER A 66 -8.50 17.75 -6.28
CA SER A 66 -7.76 18.32 -5.16
C SER A 66 -6.62 17.41 -4.69
N SER A 67 -6.90 16.11 -4.57
CA SER A 67 -5.89 15.12 -4.13
C SER A 67 -4.80 14.89 -5.17
N LEU A 68 -5.14 14.81 -6.46
CA LEU A 68 -4.16 14.62 -7.54
C LEU A 68 -3.30 15.87 -7.75
N ALA A 69 -3.89 17.06 -7.70
CA ALA A 69 -3.15 18.33 -7.76
C ALA A 69 -2.17 18.45 -6.59
N PHE A 70 -2.61 18.14 -5.38
CA PHE A 70 -1.75 18.10 -4.20
C PHE A 70 -0.55 17.16 -4.36
N LEU A 71 -0.74 15.94 -4.93
CA LEU A 71 0.36 15.02 -5.20
C LEU A 71 1.39 15.63 -6.16
N GLN A 72 0.92 16.31 -7.21
CA GLN A 72 1.81 16.98 -8.15
C GLN A 72 2.56 18.13 -7.51
N ASP A 73 1.92 18.90 -6.62
CA ASP A 73 2.53 20.01 -5.85
C ASP A 73 3.67 19.53 -4.93
N VAL A 74 3.61 18.32 -4.40
CA VAL A 74 4.71 17.71 -3.63
C VAL A 74 5.76 17.02 -4.52
N GLY A 75 5.60 17.09 -5.84
CA GLY A 75 6.54 16.54 -6.82
C GLY A 75 6.31 15.06 -7.15
N LEU A 76 5.12 14.54 -6.90
CA LEU A 76 4.72 13.16 -7.19
C LEU A 76 3.66 13.15 -8.30
N THR A 77 3.93 12.42 -9.37
CA THR A 77 3.04 12.36 -10.54
C THR A 77 2.47 10.94 -10.67
N PRO A 78 1.24 10.68 -10.18
CA PRO A 78 0.60 9.39 -10.35
C PRO A 78 0.14 9.17 -11.79
N ILE A 79 0.04 7.92 -12.21
CA ILE A 79 -0.62 7.52 -13.45
C ILE A 79 -2.08 7.24 -13.14
N VAL A 80 -2.99 7.93 -13.80
CA VAL A 80 -4.42 7.79 -13.58
C VAL A 80 -5.05 6.98 -14.71
N ILE A 81 -5.78 5.91 -14.35
CA ILE A 81 -6.62 5.17 -15.30
C ILE A 81 -8.06 5.19 -14.81
N HIS A 82 -9.01 5.46 -15.71
CA HIS A 82 -10.40 5.57 -15.32
C HIS A 82 -11.36 4.69 -16.13
N GLY A 83 -12.46 4.32 -15.49
CA GLY A 83 -13.65 3.78 -16.11
C GLY A 83 -14.76 4.84 -16.20
N ALA A 84 -15.89 4.48 -16.83
CA ALA A 84 -17.06 5.35 -17.00
C ALA A 84 -18.39 4.57 -16.91
N GLY A 85 -18.46 3.55 -16.05
CA GLY A 85 -19.61 2.64 -15.96
C GLY A 85 -20.98 3.32 -15.82
N PRO A 86 -21.23 4.13 -14.78
CA PRO A 86 -22.49 4.84 -14.58
C PRO A 86 -22.86 5.77 -15.75
N GLN A 87 -21.89 6.56 -16.24
CA GLN A 87 -22.09 7.47 -17.35
C GLN A 87 -22.43 6.73 -18.65
N LEU A 88 -21.83 5.55 -18.86
CA LEU A 88 -22.18 4.68 -19.96
C LEU A 88 -23.59 4.11 -19.82
N ASP A 89 -24.00 3.72 -18.61
CA ASP A 89 -25.36 3.22 -18.36
C ASP A 89 -26.42 4.31 -18.68
N GLU A 90 -26.15 5.54 -18.29
CA GLU A 90 -27.04 6.70 -18.56
C GLU A 90 -27.15 6.98 -20.06
N GLU A 91 -26.03 7.09 -20.77
CA GLU A 91 -26.01 7.43 -22.21
C GLU A 91 -26.58 6.30 -23.10
N LEU A 92 -26.29 5.04 -22.77
CA LEU A 92 -26.84 3.88 -23.47
C LEU A 92 -28.36 3.81 -23.27
N SER A 93 -28.84 4.03 -22.03
CA SER A 93 -30.28 4.08 -21.73
C SER A 93 -30.99 5.21 -22.49
N ALA A 94 -30.39 6.40 -22.54
CA ALA A 94 -30.89 7.53 -23.30
C ALA A 94 -30.96 7.25 -24.81
N ALA A 95 -30.06 6.42 -25.33
CA ALA A 95 -30.09 5.97 -26.72
C ALA A 95 -31.00 4.76 -26.99
N GLY A 96 -31.73 4.28 -25.97
CA GLY A 96 -32.60 3.11 -26.10
C GLY A 96 -31.86 1.77 -26.20
N ILE A 97 -30.55 1.74 -25.86
CA ILE A 97 -29.76 0.53 -25.87
C ILE A 97 -29.77 -0.08 -24.46
N GLY A 98 -30.42 -1.24 -24.34
CA GLY A 98 -30.55 -1.95 -23.08
C GLY A 98 -29.19 -2.40 -22.50
N LYS A 99 -29.06 -2.31 -21.18
CA LYS A 99 -27.88 -2.84 -20.48
C LYS A 99 -27.83 -4.36 -20.58
N ARG A 100 -26.81 -4.88 -21.23
CA ARG A 100 -26.52 -6.32 -21.26
C ARG A 100 -25.11 -6.55 -20.72
N ALA A 101 -25.01 -7.37 -19.69
CA ALA A 101 -23.74 -7.78 -19.12
C ALA A 101 -23.69 -9.31 -18.99
N ILE A 102 -22.52 -9.88 -19.26
CA ILE A 102 -22.22 -11.30 -19.10
C ILE A 102 -20.92 -11.37 -18.29
N ASP A 103 -20.91 -12.16 -17.22
CA ASP A 103 -19.76 -12.29 -16.32
C ASP A 103 -19.21 -10.96 -15.78
N GLY A 104 -20.10 -9.97 -15.54
CA GLY A 104 -19.72 -8.63 -15.11
C GLY A 104 -19.18 -7.72 -16.22
N LEU A 105 -19.01 -8.22 -17.44
CA LEU A 105 -18.54 -7.45 -18.60
C LEU A 105 -19.72 -6.96 -19.44
N ARG A 106 -19.66 -5.70 -19.87
CA ARG A 106 -20.68 -5.09 -20.72
C ARG A 106 -20.56 -5.61 -22.15
N VAL A 107 -21.57 -6.31 -22.65
CA VAL A 107 -21.68 -6.66 -24.07
C VAL A 107 -21.74 -5.37 -24.89
N THR A 108 -20.87 -5.24 -25.89
CA THR A 108 -20.68 -4.00 -26.63
C THR A 108 -20.94 -4.23 -28.11
N SER A 109 -22.10 -3.79 -28.62
CA SER A 109 -22.41 -3.78 -30.06
C SER A 109 -21.67 -2.63 -30.76
N PRO A 110 -21.63 -2.59 -32.11
CA PRO A 110 -21.08 -1.44 -32.85
C PRO A 110 -21.73 -0.11 -32.48
N GLU A 111 -23.07 -0.07 -32.31
CA GLU A 111 -23.80 1.11 -31.91
C GLU A 111 -23.45 1.52 -30.47
N ALA A 112 -23.37 0.55 -29.55
CA ALA A 112 -22.93 0.79 -28.18
C ALA A 112 -21.48 1.31 -28.15
N LEU A 113 -20.58 0.81 -28.98
CA LEU A 113 -19.18 1.26 -29.03
C LEU A 113 -19.04 2.73 -29.41
N ALA A 114 -19.88 3.25 -30.30
CA ALA A 114 -19.88 4.67 -30.65
C ALA A 114 -20.18 5.55 -29.41
N ILE A 115 -21.10 5.12 -28.57
CA ILE A 115 -21.43 5.79 -27.32
C ILE A 115 -20.28 5.60 -26.31
N VAL A 116 -19.75 4.39 -26.16
CA VAL A 116 -18.62 4.09 -25.29
C VAL A 116 -17.46 5.04 -25.57
N ARG A 117 -17.04 5.18 -26.83
CA ARG A 117 -15.96 6.09 -27.22
C ARG A 117 -16.27 7.54 -26.82
N ARG A 118 -17.46 8.04 -27.15
CA ARG A 118 -17.86 9.41 -26.83
C ARG A 118 -17.82 9.65 -25.33
N VAL A 119 -18.37 8.75 -24.52
CA VAL A 119 -18.41 8.88 -23.06
C VAL A 119 -17.01 8.83 -22.46
N PHE A 120 -16.15 7.91 -22.88
CA PHE A 120 -14.77 7.85 -22.37
C PHE A 120 -13.99 9.10 -22.73
N HIS A 121 -14.10 9.62 -23.95
CA HIS A 121 -13.46 10.89 -24.33
C HIS A 121 -13.97 12.06 -23.48
N ALA A 122 -15.29 12.16 -23.30
CA ALA A 122 -15.90 13.24 -22.51
C ALA A 122 -15.47 13.18 -21.03
N GLN A 123 -15.46 11.99 -20.41
CA GLN A 123 -15.05 11.85 -19.01
C GLN A 123 -13.54 12.06 -18.82
N ASN A 124 -12.73 11.61 -19.75
CA ASN A 124 -11.28 11.86 -19.74
C ASN A 124 -10.98 13.35 -19.82
N LEU A 125 -11.57 14.06 -20.80
CA LEU A 125 -11.41 15.49 -20.98
C LEU A 125 -11.90 16.28 -19.75
N ARG A 126 -13.07 15.92 -19.22
CA ARG A 126 -13.62 16.54 -18.00
C ARG A 126 -12.65 16.46 -16.81
N LEU A 127 -12.01 15.31 -16.60
CA LEU A 127 -11.02 15.17 -15.52
C LEU A 127 -9.76 16.01 -15.80
N VAL A 128 -9.28 16.00 -17.04
CA VAL A 128 -8.09 16.79 -17.44
C VAL A 128 -8.35 18.30 -17.27
N GLU A 129 -9.49 18.79 -17.74
CA GLU A 129 -9.88 20.21 -17.61
C GLU A 129 -10.04 20.62 -16.14
N ALA A 130 -10.64 19.77 -15.31
CA ALA A 130 -10.76 20.03 -13.87
C ALA A 130 -9.41 20.07 -13.16
N LEU A 131 -8.46 19.20 -13.53
CA LEU A 131 -7.07 19.25 -13.03
C LEU A 131 -6.38 20.55 -13.46
N GLN A 132 -6.50 20.94 -14.74
CA GLN A 132 -5.91 22.16 -15.27
C GLN A 132 -6.50 23.41 -14.62
N ALA A 133 -7.81 23.41 -14.32
CA ALA A 133 -8.47 24.49 -13.58
C ALA A 133 -7.97 24.61 -12.12
N SER A 134 -7.30 23.57 -11.61
CA SER A 134 -6.66 23.55 -10.29
C SER A 134 -5.13 23.68 -10.39
N ASP A 135 -4.61 24.31 -11.46
CA ASP A 135 -3.19 24.53 -11.76
C ASP A 135 -2.35 23.24 -11.88
N ALA A 136 -2.98 22.07 -11.94
CA ALA A 136 -2.31 20.80 -12.13
C ALA A 136 -2.13 20.49 -13.63
N ARG A 137 -0.94 20.02 -14.01
CA ARG A 137 -0.66 19.63 -15.39
C ARG A 137 -1.17 18.21 -15.62
N ALA A 138 -2.05 18.02 -16.57
CA ALA A 138 -2.60 16.72 -16.93
C ALA A 138 -2.63 16.53 -18.46
N THR A 139 -2.46 15.29 -18.91
CA THR A 139 -2.48 14.90 -20.33
C THR A 139 -3.56 13.85 -20.55
N SER A 140 -4.46 14.13 -21.50
CA SER A 140 -5.49 13.17 -21.93
C SER A 140 -4.87 12.08 -22.81
N ILE A 141 -5.06 10.82 -22.45
CA ILE A 141 -4.61 9.65 -23.21
C ILE A 141 -5.80 8.71 -23.39
N VAL A 142 -6.41 8.75 -24.57
CA VAL A 142 -7.63 7.99 -24.88
C VAL A 142 -7.39 6.82 -25.82
N SER A 143 -6.17 6.67 -26.36
CA SER A 143 -5.74 5.57 -27.23
C SER A 143 -4.22 5.41 -27.19
N GLY A 144 -3.71 4.35 -27.84
CA GLY A 144 -2.27 4.12 -28.01
C GLY A 144 -1.55 3.52 -26.80
N VAL A 145 -2.26 3.19 -25.70
CA VAL A 145 -1.68 2.51 -24.54
C VAL A 145 -1.97 1.01 -24.58
N PHE A 146 -3.21 0.62 -24.88
CA PHE A 146 -3.62 -0.79 -24.84
C PHE A 146 -3.84 -1.35 -26.23
N GLU A 147 -2.93 -2.22 -26.68
CA GLU A 147 -3.18 -3.11 -27.79
C GLU A 147 -4.00 -4.30 -27.29
N ALA A 148 -5.13 -4.59 -27.94
CA ALA A 148 -6.09 -5.57 -27.47
C ALA A 148 -6.62 -6.44 -28.61
N ASP A 149 -6.91 -7.70 -28.31
CA ASP A 149 -7.70 -8.58 -29.16
C ASP A 149 -9.15 -8.65 -28.67
N TYR A 150 -10.06 -9.13 -29.54
CA TYR A 150 -11.41 -9.46 -29.08
C TYR A 150 -11.35 -10.50 -27.97
N LEU A 151 -12.00 -10.25 -26.84
CA LEU A 151 -12.10 -11.21 -25.74
C LEU A 151 -12.83 -12.49 -26.20
N ASP A 152 -14.02 -12.34 -26.72
CA ASP A 152 -14.83 -13.29 -27.44
C ASP A 152 -15.90 -12.50 -28.22
N ARG A 153 -15.70 -12.39 -29.52
CA ARG A 153 -16.51 -11.51 -30.35
C ARG A 153 -17.98 -11.93 -30.46
N GLU A 154 -18.25 -13.23 -30.41
CA GLU A 154 -19.60 -13.77 -30.51
C GLU A 154 -20.38 -13.54 -29.20
N ARG A 155 -19.70 -13.70 -28.07
CA ARG A 155 -20.29 -13.59 -26.73
C ARG A 155 -20.38 -12.15 -26.24
N TYR A 156 -19.34 -11.35 -26.41
CA TYR A 156 -19.22 -10.00 -25.82
C TYR A 156 -19.25 -8.87 -26.86
N GLY A 157 -19.18 -9.17 -28.14
CA GLY A 157 -19.09 -8.16 -29.19
C GLY A 157 -17.72 -7.46 -29.24
N LEU A 158 -17.73 -6.14 -29.19
CA LEU A 158 -16.53 -5.29 -29.31
C LEU A 158 -15.89 -5.04 -27.91
N VAL A 159 -15.69 -6.10 -27.14
CA VAL A 159 -14.98 -6.08 -25.88
C VAL A 159 -13.56 -6.62 -26.09
N GLY A 160 -12.58 -5.91 -25.52
CA GLY A 160 -11.15 -6.23 -25.68
C GLY A 160 -10.53 -6.92 -24.46
N ALA A 161 -9.62 -7.85 -24.76
CA ALA A 161 -8.62 -8.35 -23.82
C ALA A 161 -7.26 -7.73 -24.19
N VAL A 162 -6.63 -7.05 -23.25
CA VAL A 162 -5.31 -6.42 -23.46
C VAL A 162 -4.26 -7.50 -23.73
N LYS A 163 -3.47 -7.30 -24.77
CA LYS A 163 -2.35 -8.17 -25.15
C LYS A 163 -0.99 -7.53 -24.92
N ARG A 164 -0.93 -6.24 -25.09
CA ARG A 164 0.30 -5.47 -24.90
C ARG A 164 -0.02 -4.07 -24.39
N VAL A 165 0.83 -3.56 -23.54
CA VAL A 165 0.77 -2.19 -23.04
C VAL A 165 1.94 -1.41 -23.61
N ASP A 166 1.65 -0.30 -24.29
CA ASP A 166 2.65 0.65 -24.76
C ASP A 166 2.80 1.77 -23.73
N LEU A 167 3.97 1.86 -23.12
CA LEU A 167 4.28 2.86 -22.12
C LEU A 167 4.74 4.20 -22.71
N ALA A 168 5.00 4.31 -24.00
CA ALA A 168 5.55 5.53 -24.61
C ALA A 168 4.67 6.77 -24.39
N PRO A 169 3.32 6.73 -24.56
CA PRO A 169 2.46 7.88 -24.27
C PRO A 169 2.51 8.31 -22.80
N ILE A 170 2.58 7.33 -21.89
CA ILE A 170 2.65 7.57 -20.44
C ILE A 170 3.98 8.22 -20.08
N GLN A 171 5.09 7.67 -20.57
CA GLN A 171 6.43 8.19 -20.33
C GLN A 171 6.60 9.62 -20.88
N ALA A 172 6.08 9.90 -22.07
CA ALA A 172 6.08 11.25 -22.63
C ALA A 172 5.33 12.26 -21.74
N SER A 173 4.15 11.86 -21.21
CA SER A 173 3.38 12.69 -20.27
C SER A 173 4.16 12.95 -18.98
N LEU A 174 4.74 11.92 -18.37
CA LEU A 174 5.52 12.03 -17.13
C LEU A 174 6.79 12.88 -17.34
N GLN A 175 7.50 12.72 -18.46
CA GLN A 175 8.66 13.54 -18.81
C GLN A 175 8.30 15.01 -18.98
N ALA A 176 7.08 15.31 -19.46
CA ALA A 176 6.54 16.66 -19.53
C ALA A 176 6.08 17.19 -18.15
N GLY A 177 6.21 16.42 -17.07
CA GLY A 177 5.73 16.77 -15.74
C GLY A 177 4.21 16.81 -15.64
N SER A 178 3.51 16.01 -16.44
CA SER A 178 2.05 16.01 -16.57
C SER A 178 1.48 14.69 -16.06
N ILE A 179 0.35 14.74 -15.35
CA ILE A 179 -0.39 13.55 -14.91
C ILE A 179 -1.00 12.87 -16.14
N PRO A 180 -0.59 11.64 -16.51
CA PRO A 180 -1.25 10.91 -17.59
C PRO A 180 -2.62 10.42 -17.12
N VAL A 181 -3.69 10.81 -17.83
CA VAL A 181 -5.07 10.39 -17.58
C VAL A 181 -5.50 9.46 -18.71
N ILE A 182 -5.62 8.18 -18.41
CA ILE A 182 -5.78 7.10 -19.37
C ILE A 182 -7.22 6.59 -19.38
N ALA A 183 -7.86 6.54 -20.53
CA ALA A 183 -9.14 5.87 -20.70
C ALA A 183 -8.93 4.35 -20.89
N SER A 184 -9.84 3.53 -20.36
CA SER A 184 -9.80 2.07 -20.53
C SER A 184 -10.39 1.64 -21.90
N LEU A 185 -9.78 2.13 -22.97
CA LEU A 185 -10.05 1.74 -24.36
C LEU A 185 -8.81 1.05 -24.92
N GLY A 186 -9.03 -0.05 -25.65
CA GLY A 186 -7.98 -0.75 -26.37
C GLY A 186 -8.20 -0.64 -27.88
N GLU A 187 -7.18 -0.96 -28.65
CA GLU A 187 -7.26 -1.03 -30.10
C GLU A 187 -6.59 -2.31 -30.62
N THR A 188 -7.17 -2.89 -31.65
CA THR A 188 -6.53 -4.03 -32.34
C THR A 188 -5.40 -3.52 -33.23
N VAL A 189 -4.53 -4.42 -33.66
CA VAL A 189 -3.48 -4.10 -34.67
C VAL A 189 -4.06 -3.47 -35.94
N GLY A 190 -5.32 -3.80 -36.28
CA GLY A 190 -6.06 -3.20 -37.41
C GLY A 190 -6.73 -1.85 -37.11
N GLY A 191 -6.54 -1.28 -35.90
CA GLY A 191 -7.11 0.02 -35.53
C GLY A 191 -8.58 -0.02 -35.07
N GLN A 192 -9.18 -1.20 -34.88
CA GLN A 192 -10.51 -1.31 -34.28
C GLN A 192 -10.45 -1.02 -32.80
N ILE A 193 -11.18 0.00 -32.36
CA ILE A 193 -11.32 0.31 -30.93
C ILE A 193 -12.20 -0.74 -30.24
N LEU A 194 -11.80 -1.15 -29.05
CA LEU A 194 -12.49 -2.10 -28.19
C LEU A 194 -12.74 -1.51 -26.82
N ASN A 195 -13.89 -1.85 -26.25
CA ASN A 195 -14.24 -1.51 -24.86
C ASN A 195 -13.47 -2.46 -23.92
N VAL A 196 -12.58 -1.93 -23.10
CA VAL A 196 -11.82 -2.71 -22.12
C VAL A 196 -12.34 -2.42 -20.71
N ASN A 197 -12.51 -3.46 -19.92
CA ASN A 197 -12.84 -3.28 -18.51
C ASN A 197 -11.71 -2.53 -17.79
N ALA A 198 -12.06 -1.48 -17.04
CA ALA A 198 -11.05 -0.61 -16.41
C ALA A 198 -10.21 -1.30 -15.33
N ASP A 199 -10.75 -2.32 -14.66
CA ASP A 199 -9.99 -3.10 -13.68
C ASP A 199 -8.97 -4.01 -14.41
N PHE A 200 -9.36 -4.65 -15.52
CA PHE A 200 -8.42 -5.44 -16.33
C PHE A 200 -7.35 -4.55 -16.98
N ALA A 201 -7.73 -3.42 -17.55
CA ALA A 201 -6.76 -2.48 -18.12
C ALA A 201 -5.76 -1.97 -17.08
N ALA A 202 -6.24 -1.66 -15.86
CA ALA A 202 -5.38 -1.26 -14.75
C ALA A 202 -4.42 -2.39 -14.34
N ASN A 203 -4.90 -3.63 -14.27
CA ASN A 203 -4.08 -4.79 -13.91
C ASN A 203 -2.96 -5.02 -14.94
N GLU A 204 -3.26 -4.99 -16.23
CA GLU A 204 -2.27 -5.15 -17.28
C GLU A 204 -1.23 -4.01 -17.27
N LEU A 205 -1.68 -2.77 -17.07
CA LEU A 205 -0.78 -1.63 -16.92
C LEU A 205 0.15 -1.81 -15.72
N VAL A 206 -0.39 -2.25 -14.59
CA VAL A 206 0.35 -2.48 -13.35
C VAL A 206 1.38 -3.61 -13.49
N GLN A 207 1.04 -4.70 -14.18
CA GLN A 207 1.96 -5.80 -14.42
C GLN A 207 3.19 -5.37 -15.23
N VAL A 208 3.02 -4.48 -16.22
CA VAL A 208 4.12 -3.97 -17.04
C VAL A 208 4.93 -2.90 -16.31
N LEU A 209 4.27 -1.97 -15.61
CA LEU A 209 4.92 -0.87 -14.89
C LEU A 209 5.60 -1.31 -13.60
N GLN A 210 5.06 -2.31 -12.91
CA GLN A 210 5.47 -2.75 -11.59
C GLN A 210 5.59 -1.59 -10.59
N PRO A 211 4.49 -0.83 -10.36
CA PRO A 211 4.52 0.35 -9.51
C PRO A 211 4.69 -0.03 -8.04
N TYR A 212 5.19 0.92 -7.26
CA TYR A 212 5.28 0.78 -5.80
C TYR A 212 3.90 0.82 -5.13
N LYS A 213 3.00 1.66 -5.62
CA LYS A 213 1.64 1.81 -5.11
C LYS A 213 0.61 1.60 -6.20
N ILE A 214 -0.44 0.85 -5.86
CA ILE A 214 -1.63 0.71 -6.68
C ILE A 214 -2.80 1.18 -5.81
N VAL A 215 -3.55 2.17 -6.29
CA VAL A 215 -4.66 2.73 -5.54
C VAL A 215 -5.96 2.57 -6.32
N PHE A 216 -6.92 1.88 -5.71
CA PHE A 216 -8.29 1.80 -6.21
C PHE A 216 -9.15 2.83 -5.46
N LEU A 217 -9.59 3.87 -6.15
CA LEU A 217 -10.50 4.86 -5.58
C LEU A 217 -11.96 4.39 -5.71
N THR A 218 -12.64 4.33 -4.58
CA THR A 218 -14.02 3.85 -4.46
C THR A 218 -14.83 4.73 -3.51
N GLY A 219 -16.15 4.83 -3.71
CA GLY A 219 -17.04 5.56 -2.80
C GLY A 219 -17.15 4.92 -1.40
N THR A 220 -16.90 3.61 -1.25
CA THR A 220 -16.89 2.94 0.06
C THR A 220 -15.64 3.25 0.89
N GLY A 221 -14.53 3.57 0.21
CA GLY A 221 -13.27 3.92 0.87
C GLY A 221 -12.47 2.74 1.41
N GLY A 222 -12.89 1.50 1.16
CA GLY A 222 -12.19 0.29 1.61
C GLY A 222 -13.01 -0.97 1.45
N LEU A 223 -12.45 -2.10 1.88
CA LEU A 223 -13.19 -3.34 2.10
C LEU A 223 -13.85 -3.26 3.47
N LEU A 224 -15.12 -3.66 3.54
CA LEU A 224 -15.90 -3.57 4.77
C LEU A 224 -15.95 -4.94 5.47
N ASP A 225 -15.92 -4.94 6.80
CA ASP A 225 -16.19 -6.12 7.61
C ASP A 225 -17.71 -6.36 7.75
N ASP A 226 -18.10 -7.33 8.54
CA ASP A 226 -19.50 -7.69 8.82
C ASP A 226 -20.29 -6.60 9.56
N ALA A 227 -19.59 -5.72 10.29
CA ALA A 227 -20.19 -4.56 10.96
C ALA A 227 -20.26 -3.31 10.05
N GLY A 228 -19.80 -3.41 8.78
CA GLY A 228 -19.73 -2.29 7.84
C GLY A 228 -18.58 -1.32 8.11
N LYS A 229 -17.60 -1.71 8.93
CA LYS A 229 -16.40 -0.93 9.21
C LYS A 229 -15.32 -1.28 8.19
N VAL A 230 -14.52 -0.27 7.78
CA VAL A 230 -13.39 -0.49 6.88
C VAL A 230 -12.30 -1.32 7.57
N ILE A 231 -11.84 -2.37 6.90
CA ILE A 231 -10.69 -3.16 7.30
C ILE A 231 -9.43 -2.36 6.99
N ASP A 232 -8.67 -1.97 8.00
CA ASP A 232 -7.52 -1.06 7.84
C ASP A 232 -6.39 -1.69 6.98
N SER A 233 -6.08 -2.97 7.18
CA SER A 233 -5.02 -3.67 6.43
C SER A 233 -5.30 -5.16 6.31
N ILE A 234 -4.80 -5.75 5.21
CA ILE A 234 -4.87 -7.18 4.94
C ILE A 234 -3.47 -7.67 4.53
N ASN A 235 -2.97 -8.65 5.27
CA ASN A 235 -1.78 -9.41 4.93
C ASN A 235 -2.19 -10.72 4.24
N LEU A 236 -2.03 -10.80 2.92
CA LEU A 236 -2.48 -11.96 2.15
C LEU A 236 -1.80 -13.27 2.56
N SER A 237 -0.55 -13.23 3.02
CA SER A 237 0.17 -14.47 3.39
C SER A 237 -0.35 -15.11 4.67
N THR A 238 -1.04 -14.36 5.52
CA THR A 238 -1.52 -14.84 6.83
C THR A 238 -3.03 -14.79 6.99
N GLU A 239 -3.72 -13.87 6.29
CA GLU A 239 -5.13 -13.56 6.52
C GLU A 239 -6.05 -13.98 5.36
N TYR A 240 -5.50 -14.24 4.15
CA TYR A 240 -6.30 -14.48 2.96
C TYR A 240 -7.28 -15.64 3.12
N GLU A 241 -6.79 -16.82 3.51
CA GLU A 241 -7.62 -18.05 3.64
C GLU A 241 -8.73 -17.86 4.70
N HIS A 242 -8.39 -17.18 5.80
CA HIS A 242 -9.36 -16.87 6.84
C HIS A 242 -10.44 -15.89 6.35
N LEU A 243 -10.04 -14.85 5.63
CA LEU A 243 -10.97 -13.84 5.11
C LEU A 243 -11.92 -14.42 4.07
N VAL A 244 -11.42 -15.16 3.08
CA VAL A 244 -12.28 -15.74 2.02
C VAL A 244 -13.24 -16.80 2.53
N ALA A 245 -12.97 -17.39 3.70
CA ALA A 245 -13.85 -18.33 4.38
C ALA A 245 -14.98 -17.64 5.15
N GLN A 246 -14.93 -16.31 5.36
CA GLN A 246 -15.96 -15.58 6.09
C GLN A 246 -17.26 -15.49 5.29
N PRO A 247 -18.43 -15.73 5.89
CA PRO A 247 -19.71 -15.66 5.17
C PRO A 247 -20.05 -14.28 4.59
N TRP A 248 -19.51 -13.23 5.19
CA TRP A 248 -19.72 -11.83 4.77
C TRP A 248 -18.78 -11.41 3.62
N ILE A 249 -17.67 -12.14 3.39
CA ILE A 249 -16.84 -11.98 2.19
C ILE A 249 -17.46 -12.78 1.04
N ASN A 250 -18.39 -12.16 0.32
CA ASN A 250 -19.10 -12.79 -0.78
C ASN A 250 -19.19 -11.88 -2.00
N GLY A 251 -19.66 -12.43 -3.12
CA GLY A 251 -19.94 -11.69 -4.35
C GLY A 251 -18.78 -10.84 -4.83
N GLY A 252 -19.03 -9.55 -5.06
CA GLY A 252 -18.05 -8.62 -5.60
C GLY A 252 -16.85 -8.35 -4.69
N MET A 253 -17.01 -8.47 -3.37
CA MET A 253 -15.90 -8.27 -2.42
C MET A 253 -14.90 -9.42 -2.49
N LYS A 254 -15.40 -10.67 -2.53
CA LYS A 254 -14.56 -11.86 -2.68
C LYS A 254 -13.77 -11.82 -3.97
N LEU A 255 -14.46 -11.56 -5.09
CA LEU A 255 -13.82 -11.42 -6.41
C LEU A 255 -12.74 -10.33 -6.40
N LYS A 256 -12.98 -9.21 -5.75
CA LYS A 256 -12.02 -8.12 -5.66
C LYS A 256 -10.77 -8.52 -4.85
N LEU A 257 -10.95 -9.23 -3.75
CA LEU A 257 -9.83 -9.73 -2.94
C LEU A 257 -9.01 -10.77 -3.70
N GLU A 258 -9.65 -11.68 -4.44
CA GLU A 258 -9.00 -12.64 -5.33
C GLU A 258 -8.19 -11.92 -6.42
N GLN A 259 -8.78 -10.95 -7.12
CA GLN A 259 -8.10 -10.15 -8.14
C GLN A 259 -6.88 -9.40 -7.59
N ILE A 260 -7.00 -8.82 -6.39
CA ILE A 260 -5.88 -8.11 -5.73
C ILE A 260 -4.77 -9.10 -5.36
N LYS A 261 -5.11 -10.30 -4.90
CA LYS A 261 -4.14 -11.35 -4.61
C LYS A 261 -3.37 -11.75 -5.86
N ASP A 262 -4.08 -12.10 -6.93
CA ASP A 262 -3.47 -12.47 -8.21
C ASP A 262 -2.58 -11.36 -8.76
N LEU A 263 -3.03 -10.10 -8.65
CA LEU A 263 -2.26 -8.93 -9.04
C LEU A 263 -0.95 -8.82 -8.25
N LEU A 264 -1.02 -8.89 -6.92
CA LEU A 264 0.16 -8.77 -6.05
C LEU A 264 1.12 -9.95 -6.21
N ASP A 265 0.64 -11.15 -6.54
CA ASP A 265 1.50 -12.33 -6.77
C ASP A 265 2.43 -12.15 -7.98
N GLY A 266 2.02 -11.37 -8.98
CA GLY A 266 2.83 -11.03 -10.16
C GLY A 266 3.77 -9.83 -9.99
N LEU A 267 3.75 -9.12 -8.85
CA LEU A 267 4.45 -7.85 -8.66
C LEU A 267 5.66 -7.98 -7.71
N PRO A 268 6.54 -6.97 -7.66
CA PRO A 268 7.57 -6.88 -6.64
C PRO A 268 6.96 -6.94 -5.21
N ARG A 269 7.68 -7.54 -4.26
CA ARG A 269 7.20 -7.69 -2.86
C ARG A 269 6.88 -6.37 -2.17
N ALA A 270 7.58 -5.30 -2.54
CA ALA A 270 7.35 -3.96 -2.02
C ALA A 270 6.07 -3.30 -2.55
N SER A 271 5.45 -3.85 -3.61
CA SER A 271 4.19 -3.34 -4.14
C SER A 271 3.05 -3.59 -3.17
N SER A 272 2.10 -2.64 -3.13
CA SER A 272 0.91 -2.74 -2.30
C SER A 272 -0.30 -2.17 -3.02
N VAL A 273 -1.47 -2.70 -2.72
CA VAL A 273 -2.76 -2.21 -3.19
C VAL A 273 -3.46 -1.49 -2.05
N SER A 274 -3.93 -0.28 -2.31
CA SER A 274 -4.77 0.48 -1.38
C SER A 274 -6.15 0.70 -1.99
N ILE A 275 -7.19 0.57 -1.19
CA ILE A 275 -8.57 0.91 -1.55
C ILE A 275 -8.99 2.04 -0.64
N THR A 276 -9.27 3.22 -1.20
CA THR A 276 -9.58 4.41 -0.40
C THR A 276 -10.54 5.35 -1.14
N ARG A 277 -10.94 6.45 -0.48
CA ARG A 277 -11.70 7.55 -1.10
C ARG A 277 -10.77 8.59 -1.69
N PRO A 278 -11.22 9.37 -2.69
CA PRO A 278 -10.43 10.45 -3.26
C PRO A 278 -9.89 11.43 -2.22
N ALA A 279 -10.72 11.91 -1.31
CA ALA A 279 -10.34 12.86 -0.27
C ALA A 279 -9.24 12.35 0.69
N GLU A 280 -9.09 11.04 0.82
CA GLU A 280 -8.15 10.41 1.74
C GLU A 280 -6.85 9.93 1.05
N LEU A 281 -6.73 10.15 -0.27
CA LEU A 281 -5.61 9.65 -1.08
C LEU A 281 -4.24 10.09 -0.53
N ALA A 282 -4.10 11.34 -0.13
CA ALA A 282 -2.85 11.84 0.44
C ALA A 282 -2.50 11.15 1.76
N LYS A 283 -3.47 10.98 2.65
CA LYS A 283 -3.28 10.30 3.93
C LYS A 283 -2.91 8.83 3.73
N GLU A 284 -3.53 8.15 2.76
CA GLU A 284 -3.19 6.77 2.40
C GLU A 284 -1.75 6.63 1.91
N LEU A 285 -1.26 7.57 1.14
CA LEU A 285 0.08 7.50 0.55
C LEU A 285 1.20 7.89 1.53
N PHE A 286 0.92 8.77 2.49
CA PHE A 286 1.95 9.37 3.35
C PHE A 286 1.92 8.92 4.82
N THR A 287 1.00 8.03 5.21
CA THR A 287 0.94 7.54 6.59
C THR A 287 0.96 6.01 6.65
N HIS A 288 1.58 5.46 7.69
CA HIS A 288 1.62 4.00 7.91
C HIS A 288 0.23 3.43 8.26
N LYS A 289 -0.60 4.24 8.92
CA LYS A 289 -1.95 3.83 9.29
C LYS A 289 -2.90 3.82 8.08
N GLY A 290 -2.63 4.68 7.08
CA GLY A 290 -3.52 4.86 5.94
C GLY A 290 -4.89 5.42 6.32
N SER A 291 -5.85 5.29 5.42
CA SER A 291 -7.23 5.75 5.61
C SER A 291 -8.26 4.89 4.87
N GLY A 292 -7.83 3.77 4.36
CA GLY A 292 -8.65 2.79 3.65
C GLY A 292 -8.22 1.39 3.98
N THR A 293 -8.37 0.45 3.05
CA THR A 293 -7.84 -0.89 3.17
C THR A 293 -6.51 -1.01 2.43
N LEU A 294 -5.45 -1.27 3.16
CA LEU A 294 -4.13 -1.54 2.60
C LEU A 294 -3.92 -3.04 2.47
N VAL A 295 -3.81 -3.54 1.24
CA VAL A 295 -3.56 -4.96 0.96
C VAL A 295 -2.11 -5.15 0.54
N ARG A 296 -1.43 -6.09 1.16
CA ARG A 296 -0.05 -6.47 0.88
C ARG A 296 0.06 -7.98 0.74
N ARG A 297 1.04 -8.41 -0.07
CA ARG A 297 1.39 -9.82 -0.12
C ARG A 297 1.78 -10.33 1.27
N GLY A 298 2.55 -9.53 2.01
CA GLY A 298 3.10 -9.90 3.31
C GLY A 298 4.23 -10.92 3.19
N GLU A 299 4.64 -11.42 4.33
CA GLU A 299 5.57 -12.52 4.47
C GLU A 299 5.03 -13.48 5.52
N ARG A 300 5.28 -14.77 5.31
CA ARG A 300 4.99 -15.77 6.33
C ARG A 300 5.87 -15.49 7.54
N VAL A 301 5.30 -15.64 8.73
CA VAL A 301 6.04 -15.59 9.99
C VAL A 301 6.38 -17.01 10.39
N ILE A 302 7.68 -17.29 10.54
CA ILE A 302 8.23 -18.53 11.07
C ILE A 302 8.20 -18.40 12.59
N GLU A 303 7.52 -19.32 13.25
CA GLU A 303 7.53 -19.44 14.71
C GLU A 303 8.37 -20.66 15.09
N THR A 304 9.33 -20.49 15.99
CA THR A 304 10.18 -21.59 16.48
C THR A 304 10.63 -21.37 17.92
N ALA A 305 10.89 -22.46 18.62
CA ALA A 305 11.52 -22.48 19.94
C ALA A 305 12.98 -22.95 19.91
N SER A 306 13.56 -23.17 18.72
CA SER A 306 14.93 -23.62 18.54
C SER A 306 15.75 -22.69 17.64
N TRP A 307 16.98 -22.38 18.07
CA TRP A 307 17.93 -21.68 17.22
C TRP A 307 18.35 -22.47 15.98
N ASP A 308 18.30 -23.81 16.04
CA ASP A 308 18.72 -24.69 14.94
C ASP A 308 17.80 -24.64 13.73
N GLU A 309 16.57 -24.16 13.91
CA GLU A 309 15.58 -24.00 12.82
C GLU A 309 15.73 -22.65 12.10
N LEU A 310 16.70 -21.82 12.50
CA LEU A 310 16.91 -20.48 11.96
C LEU A 310 18.27 -20.31 11.30
N GLU A 311 18.32 -19.49 10.26
CA GLU A 311 19.58 -19.04 9.67
C GLU A 311 20.20 -17.93 10.54
N LEU A 312 20.98 -18.33 11.57
CA LEU A 312 21.50 -17.42 12.59
C LEU A 312 22.32 -16.26 12.01
N THR A 313 23.02 -16.47 10.91
CA THR A 313 23.79 -15.42 10.21
C THR A 313 22.85 -14.32 9.69
N ARG A 314 21.72 -14.69 9.09
CA ARG A 314 20.72 -13.74 8.60
C ARG A 314 20.00 -13.05 9.76
N LEU A 315 19.65 -13.80 10.81
CA LEU A 315 19.03 -13.24 12.00
C LEU A 315 19.93 -12.23 12.69
N ARG A 316 21.23 -12.52 12.80
CA ARG A 316 22.23 -11.58 13.32
C ARG A 316 22.27 -10.30 12.49
N ALA A 317 22.41 -10.43 11.18
CA ALA A 317 22.46 -9.29 10.25
C ALA A 317 21.20 -8.42 10.36
N LEU A 318 20.00 -9.03 10.44
CA LEU A 318 18.75 -8.33 10.67
C LEU A 318 18.78 -7.50 11.97
N VAL A 319 19.16 -8.14 13.09
CA VAL A 319 19.19 -7.48 14.41
C VAL A 319 20.21 -6.34 14.40
N GLU A 320 21.42 -6.58 13.92
CA GLU A 320 22.49 -5.58 13.89
C GLU A 320 22.14 -4.38 13.00
N SER A 321 21.57 -4.64 11.82
CA SER A 321 21.09 -3.58 10.90
C SER A 321 19.97 -2.76 11.52
N ALA A 322 18.94 -3.41 12.08
CA ALA A 322 17.78 -2.73 12.64
C ALA A 322 18.10 -1.86 13.87
N PHE A 323 19.10 -2.26 14.66
CA PHE A 323 19.54 -1.51 15.84
C PHE A 323 20.74 -0.59 15.59
N GLY A 324 21.43 -0.70 14.46
CA GLY A 324 22.67 0.01 14.16
C GLY A 324 23.78 -0.31 15.17
N ARG A 325 23.84 -1.56 15.66
CA ARG A 325 24.72 -2.01 16.75
C ARG A 325 25.14 -3.46 16.53
N GLN A 326 26.24 -3.85 17.15
CA GLN A 326 26.68 -5.23 17.13
C GLN A 326 26.03 -6.08 18.21
N LEU A 327 25.53 -7.25 17.83
CA LEU A 327 25.04 -8.26 18.74
C LEU A 327 26.22 -8.99 19.39
N ALA A 328 26.15 -9.29 20.69
CA ALA A 328 27.19 -10.03 21.39
C ALA A 328 27.59 -11.29 20.59
N PRO A 329 28.89 -11.58 20.43
CA PRO A 329 29.36 -12.69 19.59
C PRO A 329 28.75 -14.04 19.98
N ASP A 330 28.61 -14.26 21.28
CA ASP A 330 28.07 -15.46 21.92
C ASP A 330 26.57 -15.42 22.20
N TYR A 331 25.84 -14.47 21.61
CA TYR A 331 24.43 -14.24 21.92
C TYR A 331 23.57 -15.49 21.77
N PHE A 332 23.69 -16.22 20.68
CA PHE A 332 22.86 -17.41 20.42
C PHE A 332 23.27 -18.62 21.28
N GLN A 333 24.52 -18.64 21.80
CA GLN A 333 25.00 -19.70 22.68
C GLN A 333 24.58 -19.45 24.15
N THR A 334 24.51 -18.17 24.55
CA THR A 334 24.29 -17.79 25.96
C THR A 334 22.85 -17.40 26.24
N THR A 335 22.03 -17.16 25.19
CA THR A 335 20.64 -16.76 25.33
C THR A 335 19.71 -17.95 25.22
N THR A 336 18.96 -18.23 26.30
CA THR A 336 17.92 -19.25 26.30
C THR A 336 16.70 -18.73 25.54
N LEU A 337 16.50 -19.25 24.33
CA LEU A 337 15.35 -18.91 23.51
C LEU A 337 14.06 -19.48 24.16
N HIS A 338 13.05 -18.62 24.34
CA HIS A 338 11.69 -19.08 24.58
C HIS A 338 10.99 -19.32 23.25
N ARG A 339 10.91 -18.29 22.41
CA ARG A 339 10.38 -18.33 21.02
C ARG A 339 11.00 -17.24 20.17
N ALA A 340 11.13 -17.53 18.89
CA ALA A 340 11.43 -16.54 17.88
C ALA A 340 10.29 -16.52 16.84
N TYR A 341 9.93 -15.32 16.43
CA TYR A 341 9.00 -15.05 15.35
C TYR A 341 9.76 -14.28 14.29
N VAL A 342 10.04 -14.91 13.16
CA VAL A 342 10.92 -14.35 12.13
C VAL A 342 10.18 -14.33 10.80
N SER A 343 10.17 -13.21 10.10
CA SER A 343 9.63 -13.18 8.73
C SER A 343 10.49 -14.06 7.81
N GLU A 344 9.84 -14.77 6.90
CA GLU A 344 10.47 -15.75 5.99
C GLU A 344 11.74 -15.25 5.32
N HIS A 345 11.84 -13.95 5.09
CA HIS A 345 13.00 -13.34 4.42
C HIS A 345 13.95 -12.61 5.38
N TYR A 346 13.75 -12.76 6.68
CA TYR A 346 14.59 -12.13 7.71
C TYR A 346 14.59 -10.60 7.62
N ARG A 347 13.42 -9.99 7.38
CA ARG A 347 13.23 -8.54 7.34
C ARG A 347 12.60 -7.97 8.61
N ALA A 348 11.95 -8.83 9.40
CA ALA A 348 11.45 -8.52 10.74
C ALA A 348 11.58 -9.73 11.65
N ALA A 349 11.87 -9.51 12.93
CA ALA A 349 11.91 -10.57 13.94
C ALA A 349 11.54 -10.07 15.33
N VAL A 350 10.89 -10.97 16.09
CA VAL A 350 10.73 -10.89 17.54
C VAL A 350 11.48 -12.07 18.17
N ILE A 351 12.27 -11.80 19.18
CA ILE A 351 12.99 -12.80 19.97
C ILE A 351 12.52 -12.70 21.41
N LEU A 352 11.95 -13.76 21.93
CA LEU A 352 11.50 -13.90 23.31
C LEU A 352 12.44 -14.82 24.09
N THR A 353 12.74 -14.43 25.34
CA THR A 353 13.51 -15.22 26.28
C THR A 353 12.69 -15.55 27.52
N ALA A 354 12.91 -16.75 28.10
CA ALA A 354 12.32 -17.12 29.36
C ALA A 354 13.21 -16.57 30.50
N GLU A 355 12.64 -15.67 31.30
CA GLU A 355 13.33 -15.04 32.43
C GLU A 355 12.61 -15.40 33.76
N ASP A 356 13.25 -15.23 34.89
CA ASP A 356 12.65 -15.55 36.18
C ASP A 356 11.31 -14.82 36.45
N PRO A 357 11.14 -13.53 36.14
CA PRO A 357 9.82 -12.93 36.37
C PRO A 357 8.77 -13.27 35.31
N GLY A 358 9.13 -13.86 34.15
CA GLY A 358 8.21 -14.20 33.04
C GLY A 358 8.87 -14.12 31.67
N ILE A 359 8.04 -14.10 30.62
CA ILE A 359 8.53 -14.02 29.25
C ILE A 359 8.97 -12.59 28.93
N TYR A 360 10.21 -12.46 28.47
CA TYR A 360 10.83 -11.18 28.14
C TYR A 360 10.99 -11.00 26.62
N LEU A 361 10.55 -9.87 26.09
CA LEU A 361 10.87 -9.48 24.71
C LEU A 361 12.30 -8.92 24.66
N ASP A 362 13.22 -9.73 24.18
CA ASP A 362 14.63 -9.34 24.09
C ASP A 362 14.94 -8.49 22.88
N LYS A 363 14.39 -8.86 21.70
CA LYS A 363 14.57 -8.11 20.45
C LYS A 363 13.24 -7.98 19.69
N PHE A 364 12.98 -6.79 19.19
CA PHE A 364 12.04 -6.52 18.12
C PHE A 364 12.76 -5.73 17.04
N ALA A 365 13.11 -6.40 15.96
CA ALA A 365 13.92 -5.88 14.88
C ALA A 365 13.10 -5.80 13.60
N VAL A 366 13.14 -4.67 12.90
CA VAL A 366 12.53 -4.47 11.58
C VAL A 366 13.50 -3.66 10.74
N LEU A 367 13.88 -4.17 9.57
CA LEU A 367 14.77 -3.45 8.65
C LEU A 367 14.13 -2.13 8.21
N ASP A 368 14.94 -1.10 8.01
CA ASP A 368 14.48 0.22 7.58
C ASP A 368 13.67 0.16 6.28
N GLU A 369 14.07 -0.69 5.34
CA GLU A 369 13.36 -0.91 4.08
C GLU A 369 11.98 -1.58 4.27
N ALA A 370 11.80 -2.37 5.34
CA ALA A 370 10.54 -3.03 5.68
C ALA A 370 9.63 -2.16 6.59
N GLN A 371 10.16 -1.06 7.12
CA GLN A 371 9.35 -0.10 7.89
C GLN A 371 8.29 0.54 6.97
N GLY A 372 7.07 0.58 7.45
CA GLY A 372 5.92 1.05 6.67
C GLY A 372 5.25 0.00 5.77
N GLU A 373 5.84 -1.21 5.65
CA GLU A 373 5.19 -2.33 4.96
C GLU A 373 4.23 -3.14 5.87
N GLY A 374 4.09 -2.78 7.14
CA GLY A 374 3.26 -3.50 8.12
C GLY A 374 3.87 -4.81 8.64
N LEU A 375 5.06 -5.18 8.15
CA LEU A 375 5.70 -6.45 8.50
C LEU A 375 6.01 -6.55 10.00
N GLY A 376 6.48 -5.47 10.61
CA GLY A 376 6.71 -5.42 12.06
C GLY A 376 5.42 -5.66 12.85
N ARG A 377 4.29 -5.09 12.42
CA ARG A 377 2.99 -5.32 13.06
C ARG A 377 2.52 -6.77 12.87
N ALA A 378 2.71 -7.37 11.68
CA ALA A 378 2.35 -8.75 11.44
C ALA A 378 3.11 -9.72 12.34
N VAL A 379 4.45 -9.56 12.47
CA VAL A 379 5.26 -10.37 13.38
C VAL A 379 4.87 -10.16 14.84
N TRP A 380 4.55 -8.91 15.22
CA TRP A 380 4.09 -8.56 16.57
C TRP A 380 2.75 -9.22 16.90
N GLN A 381 1.80 -9.22 15.97
CA GLN A 381 0.47 -9.81 16.16
C GLN A 381 0.56 -11.33 16.36
N VAL A 382 1.28 -12.04 15.49
CA VAL A 382 1.49 -13.49 15.64
C VAL A 382 2.16 -13.81 16.99
N MET A 383 3.16 -13.04 17.38
CA MET A 383 3.80 -13.16 18.68
C MET A 383 2.80 -12.95 19.83
N ARG A 384 1.96 -11.92 19.76
CA ARG A 384 1.00 -11.57 20.81
C ARG A 384 -0.09 -12.63 21.00
N GLU A 385 -0.56 -13.25 19.90
CA GLU A 385 -1.52 -14.35 19.95
C GLU A 385 -0.98 -15.57 20.69
N GLY A 386 0.30 -15.86 20.54
CA GLY A 386 0.97 -16.98 21.22
C GLY A 386 1.46 -16.69 22.65
N ASN A 387 1.43 -15.42 23.09
CA ASN A 387 1.99 -15.02 24.39
C ASN A 387 1.05 -14.06 25.11
N PRO A 388 0.20 -14.54 26.03
CA PRO A 388 -0.81 -13.73 26.71
C PRO A 388 -0.21 -12.70 27.69
N SER A 389 1.02 -12.89 28.13
CA SER A 389 1.71 -11.96 29.01
C SER A 389 3.17 -11.77 28.61
N LEU A 390 3.65 -10.54 28.66
CA LEU A 390 4.99 -10.17 28.20
C LEU A 390 5.48 -8.90 28.89
N PHE A 391 6.81 -8.77 29.09
CA PHE A 391 7.42 -7.53 29.52
C PHE A 391 8.71 -7.25 28.74
N TRP A 392 9.07 -5.95 28.63
CA TRP A 392 10.29 -5.52 27.92
C TRP A 392 10.75 -4.15 28.39
N ARG A 393 11.95 -3.80 27.96
CA ARG A 393 12.50 -2.45 28.14
C ARG A 393 12.89 -1.80 26.83
N SER A 394 12.79 -0.49 26.77
CA SER A 394 13.23 0.32 25.64
C SER A 394 13.95 1.57 26.13
N ARG A 395 14.90 2.10 25.33
CA ARG A 395 15.52 3.40 25.64
C ARG A 395 14.50 4.53 25.53
N HIS A 396 14.65 5.60 26.33
CA HIS A 396 13.71 6.73 26.32
C HIS A 396 13.54 7.37 24.94
N GLY A 397 14.64 7.52 24.18
CA GLY A 397 14.65 8.10 22.85
C GLY A 397 14.32 7.12 21.70
N ASN A 398 13.89 5.89 21.98
CA ASN A 398 13.57 4.93 20.94
C ASN A 398 12.32 5.38 20.15
N PRO A 399 12.42 5.56 18.82
CA PRO A 399 11.29 5.99 17.99
C PRO A 399 10.12 4.99 17.96
N VAL A 400 10.33 3.74 18.39
CA VAL A 400 9.29 2.70 18.49
C VAL A 400 8.43 2.85 19.76
N ASN A 401 8.81 3.68 20.74
CA ASN A 401 8.08 3.84 21.99
C ASN A 401 6.59 4.20 21.85
N PRO A 402 6.14 5.04 20.90
CA PRO A 402 4.71 5.26 20.69
C PRO A 402 3.93 3.98 20.34
N PHE A 403 4.53 3.10 19.53
CA PHE A 403 3.97 1.77 19.24
C PHE A 403 3.89 0.92 20.52
N TYR A 404 4.98 0.86 21.29
CA TYR A 404 4.98 0.12 22.55
C TYR A 404 3.96 0.63 23.57
N HIS A 405 3.71 1.95 23.60
CA HIS A 405 2.64 2.50 24.44
C HIS A 405 1.24 2.07 24.00
N ALA A 406 1.00 1.92 22.72
CA ALA A 406 -0.28 1.46 22.20
C ALA A 406 -0.51 -0.04 22.43
N GLU A 407 0.58 -0.82 22.48
CA GLU A 407 0.53 -2.29 22.61
C GLU A 407 0.67 -2.80 24.05
N SER A 408 1.00 -1.93 25.01
CA SER A 408 1.17 -2.30 26.43
C SER A 408 -0.02 -1.92 27.30
N ASP A 409 -0.26 -2.67 28.36
CA ASP A 409 -1.24 -2.32 29.41
C ASP A 409 -0.67 -1.24 30.33
N GLY A 410 0.65 -1.15 30.43
CA GLY A 410 1.31 -0.16 31.27
C GLY A 410 2.79 0.01 30.99
N SER A 411 3.33 1.12 31.47
CA SER A 411 4.76 1.39 31.40
C SER A 411 5.25 2.22 32.59
N ILE A 412 6.52 2.03 32.95
CA ILE A 412 7.18 2.84 33.97
C ILE A 412 8.54 3.35 33.47
N ARG A 413 8.86 4.59 33.83
CA ARG A 413 10.15 5.19 33.50
C ARG A 413 11.17 4.84 34.60
N GLN A 414 12.29 4.27 34.18
CA GLN A 414 13.50 4.03 34.98
C GLN A 414 14.64 4.92 34.47
N GLU A 415 15.81 4.95 35.14
CA GLU A 415 16.91 5.86 34.80
C GLU A 415 17.26 5.92 33.29
N LYS A 416 17.59 4.78 32.68
CA LYS A 416 18.00 4.68 31.27
C LYS A 416 16.92 4.07 30.38
N TRP A 417 15.92 3.44 30.99
CA TRP A 417 14.98 2.58 30.32
C TRP A 417 13.53 3.00 30.59
N ARG A 418 12.65 2.70 29.69
CA ARG A 418 11.23 2.57 29.92
C ARG A 418 10.88 1.10 29.87
N VAL A 419 10.27 0.60 30.91
CA VAL A 419 9.78 -0.77 31.02
C VAL A 419 8.31 -0.79 30.65
N PHE A 420 7.92 -1.75 29.85
CA PHE A 420 6.57 -1.98 29.36
C PHE A 420 6.13 -3.40 29.72
N TRP A 421 4.84 -3.62 29.82
CA TRP A 421 4.24 -4.94 30.03
C TRP A 421 2.82 -5.00 29.49
N TYR A 422 2.33 -6.19 29.19
CA TYR A 422 0.92 -6.50 29.04
C TYR A 422 0.60 -7.87 29.64
N GLY A 423 -0.69 -8.12 30.00
CA GLY A 423 -1.17 -9.39 30.53
C GLY A 423 -0.52 -9.79 31.85
N MET A 424 -0.03 -8.83 32.65
CA MET A 424 0.59 -9.09 33.94
C MET A 424 -0.42 -8.95 35.06
N ASP A 425 -0.56 -9.98 35.88
CA ASP A 425 -1.41 -9.98 37.04
C ASP A 425 -0.68 -9.50 38.32
N GLY A 426 -1.25 -8.47 38.95
CA GLY A 426 -0.82 -7.99 40.24
C GLY A 426 0.46 -7.16 40.26
N PHE A 427 0.50 -6.21 41.21
CA PHE A 427 1.60 -5.24 41.31
C PHE A 427 2.97 -5.90 41.60
N GLY A 428 2.99 -6.95 42.42
CA GLY A 428 4.25 -7.66 42.77
C GLY A 428 4.92 -8.36 41.56
N GLY A 429 4.13 -8.82 40.56
CA GLY A 429 4.65 -9.35 39.32
C GLY A 429 5.32 -8.25 38.48
N ILE A 430 4.65 -7.11 38.36
CA ILE A 430 5.17 -5.94 37.62
C ILE A 430 6.47 -5.43 38.26
N GLU A 431 6.52 -5.33 39.60
CA GLU A 431 7.70 -4.87 40.33
C GLU A 431 8.93 -5.76 40.04
N ARG A 432 8.75 -7.09 40.04
CA ARG A 432 9.84 -8.04 39.69
C ARG A 432 10.31 -7.85 38.24
N CYS A 433 9.40 -7.66 37.31
CA CYS A 433 9.73 -7.38 35.91
C CYS A 433 10.53 -6.08 35.76
N VAL A 434 10.12 -5.02 36.46
CA VAL A 434 10.84 -3.73 36.46
C VAL A 434 12.24 -3.86 37.05
N ALA A 435 12.37 -4.55 38.20
CA ALA A 435 13.66 -4.81 38.84
C ALA A 435 14.59 -5.66 37.97
N HIS A 436 14.04 -6.66 37.26
CA HIS A 436 14.78 -7.47 36.28
C HIS A 436 15.28 -6.59 35.13
N CYS A 437 14.43 -5.78 34.53
CA CYS A 437 14.81 -4.88 33.44
C CYS A 437 15.92 -3.89 33.81
N ALA A 438 15.94 -3.41 35.05
CA ALA A 438 16.98 -2.50 35.52
C ALA A 438 18.37 -3.18 35.60
N ARG A 439 18.41 -4.45 35.98
CA ARG A 439 19.66 -5.22 36.23
C ARG A 439 20.16 -5.99 34.99
N ARG A 440 19.28 -6.29 34.03
CA ARG A 440 19.60 -7.10 32.85
C ARG A 440 20.74 -6.46 32.04
N PRO A 441 21.83 -7.18 31.74
CA PRO A 441 22.91 -6.66 30.91
C PRO A 441 22.45 -6.32 29.50
N ALA A 442 23.22 -5.46 28.81
CA ALA A 442 22.99 -5.16 27.41
C ALA A 442 23.59 -6.25 26.52
N THR A 443 22.82 -6.75 25.55
CA THR A 443 23.25 -7.74 24.56
C THR A 443 23.63 -7.10 23.22
N LEU A 444 23.47 -5.77 23.10
CA LEU A 444 23.89 -4.96 21.95
C LEU A 444 24.97 -3.98 22.40
N LYS A 445 26.08 -3.92 21.64
CA LYS A 445 27.20 -2.98 21.84
C LYS A 445 27.14 -1.89 20.78
N ASP A 446 27.49 -0.67 21.15
CA ASP A 446 27.63 0.42 20.18
C ASP A 446 28.75 0.07 19.17
N LEU A 447 28.60 0.48 17.92
CA LEU A 447 29.65 0.32 16.91
C LEU A 447 30.87 1.15 17.32
N PRO A 448 32.08 0.66 17.03
CA PRO A 448 33.34 1.35 17.38
C PRO A 448 33.46 2.70 16.70
#